data_a891222b78a0ed419cdec254cfe13f46
#
_entry.id   a891222b78a0ed419cdec254cfe13f46
#
_cell.length_a   1.000
_cell.length_b   1.000
_cell.length_c   1.000
_cell.angle_alpha   90.00
_cell.angle_beta   90.00
_cell.angle_gamma   90.00
#
_symmetry.space_group_name_H-M   'P 1'
#
loop_
_entity.id
_entity.type
_entity.pdbx_description
1 polymer ?
#
loop_
_entity_poly.entity_id
_entity_poly.type
_entity_poly.pdbx_seq_one_letter_code
_entity_poly.pdbx_strand_id
1 'polypeptide(L)'
;STLRFAIPVAAALGKSVRFVGSGLLPQRPLGEYLRLLPLHGVSVKSEGGLPLEISGKLQSGIYEIRGDISSQYITGLLLALPVLNGNSEIRITTELQSQSYVDMTLRVLALYGIEVRKTDCGYFVPGNQKYEKKNLTVEGDWSQAAFFMSAAAIGGDVTLQGLDYASAQGDKAVVDVMRQFGADVFVGENSVRCKKNRLCGIDIDLSLIHI
;
A
#
# COMPACT_ATOMS: atom_id res chain seq x y z
N SER A 1 5.37 6.15 1.69
CA SER A 1 4.51 5.64 0.59
C SER A 1 4.25 6.68 -0.48
N THR A 2 3.73 7.87 -0.16
CA THR A 2 3.31 8.90 -1.14
C THR A 2 4.34 9.18 -2.23
N LEU A 3 5.63 9.32 -1.89
CA LEU A 3 6.70 9.53 -2.86
C LEU A 3 6.74 8.39 -3.90
N ARG A 4 6.74 7.12 -3.44
CA ARG A 4 6.82 5.96 -4.33
C ARG A 4 5.57 5.80 -5.20
N PHE A 5 4.42 6.30 -4.78
CA PHE A 5 3.21 6.33 -5.60
C PHE A 5 3.23 7.46 -6.63
N ALA A 6 3.70 8.64 -6.22
CA ALA A 6 3.73 9.82 -7.09
C ALA A 6 4.72 9.70 -8.27
N ILE A 7 5.84 9.00 -8.11
CA ILE A 7 6.87 8.88 -9.14
C ILE A 7 6.31 8.25 -10.43
N PRO A 8 5.78 7.00 -10.43
CA PRO A 8 5.26 6.39 -11.65
C PRO A 8 3.99 7.09 -12.19
N VAL A 9 3.18 7.69 -11.32
CA VAL A 9 2.01 8.47 -11.76
C VAL A 9 2.45 9.71 -12.54
N ALA A 10 3.44 10.47 -12.04
CA ALA A 10 3.99 11.63 -12.76
C ALA A 10 4.60 11.21 -14.11
N ALA A 11 5.30 10.08 -14.15
CA ALA A 11 5.87 9.51 -15.37
C ALA A 11 4.79 9.09 -16.38
N ALA A 12 3.70 8.46 -15.93
CA ALA A 12 2.56 8.08 -16.78
C ALA A 12 1.88 9.30 -17.41
N LEU A 13 1.81 10.41 -16.65
CA LEU A 13 1.29 11.69 -17.14
C LEU A 13 2.28 12.45 -18.05
N GLY A 14 3.48 11.93 -18.28
CA GLY A 14 4.50 12.54 -19.12
C GLY A 14 5.01 13.88 -18.56
N LYS A 15 5.07 14.03 -17.24
CA LYS A 15 5.52 15.26 -16.58
C LYS A 15 7.00 15.18 -16.25
N SER A 16 7.71 16.30 -16.50
CA SER A 16 9.05 16.50 -15.96
C SER A 16 8.93 17.01 -14.53
N VAL A 17 9.42 16.24 -13.57
CA VAL A 17 9.25 16.53 -12.14
C VAL A 17 10.55 16.33 -11.40
N ARG A 18 10.83 17.26 -10.48
CA ARG A 18 11.89 17.11 -9.49
C ARG A 18 11.25 16.86 -8.12
N PHE A 19 11.51 15.68 -7.58
CA PHE A 19 11.10 15.32 -6.22
C PHE A 19 12.21 15.72 -5.24
N VAL A 20 11.80 16.42 -4.19
CA VAL A 20 12.67 16.84 -3.10
C VAL A 20 12.04 16.43 -1.76
N GLY A 21 12.85 16.35 -0.73
CA GLY A 21 12.36 15.98 0.60
C GLY A 21 13.33 16.41 1.69
N SER A 22 12.89 16.29 2.93
CA SER A 22 13.66 16.63 4.13
C SER A 22 13.68 15.46 5.12
N GLY A 23 14.47 15.60 6.19
CA GLY A 23 14.64 14.58 7.20
C GLY A 23 15.24 13.29 6.63
N LEU A 24 14.63 12.15 6.93
CA LEU A 24 15.08 10.83 6.46
C LEU A 24 14.53 10.44 5.08
N LEU A 25 13.62 11.23 4.50
CA LEU A 25 13.00 10.90 3.21
C LEU A 25 14.01 10.81 2.05
N PRO A 26 15.02 11.68 1.94
CA PRO A 26 16.04 11.59 0.89
C PRO A 26 16.84 10.28 0.89
N GLN A 27 16.99 9.65 2.04
CA GLN A 27 17.76 8.41 2.20
C GLN A 27 16.95 7.15 1.91
N ARG A 28 15.61 7.28 1.71
CA ARG A 28 14.75 6.14 1.41
C ARG A 28 15.09 5.56 0.05
N PRO A 29 15.35 4.24 -0.04
CA PRO A 29 15.77 3.60 -1.29
C PRO A 29 14.68 3.73 -2.37
N LEU A 30 15.13 4.11 -3.58
CA LEU A 30 14.32 4.22 -4.79
C LEU A 30 14.79 3.27 -5.90
N GLY A 31 15.67 2.32 -5.57
CA GLY A 31 16.42 1.47 -6.50
C GLY A 31 15.57 0.79 -7.56
N GLU A 32 14.39 0.25 -7.21
CA GLU A 32 13.51 -0.39 -8.19
C GLU A 32 13.05 0.59 -9.28
N TYR A 33 12.68 1.81 -8.94
CA TYR A 33 12.30 2.80 -9.95
C TYR A 33 13.49 3.33 -10.74
N LEU A 34 14.68 3.49 -10.11
CA LEU A 34 15.88 3.88 -10.82
C LEU A 34 16.27 2.85 -11.90
N ARG A 35 15.97 1.58 -11.67
CA ARG A 35 16.18 0.47 -12.59
C ARG A 35 15.08 0.36 -13.66
N LEU A 36 13.80 0.43 -13.24
CA LEU A 36 12.65 0.14 -14.12
C LEU A 36 12.28 1.30 -15.04
N LEU A 37 12.24 2.52 -14.54
CA LEU A 37 11.73 3.66 -15.32
C LEU A 37 12.53 3.94 -16.60
N PRO A 38 13.88 3.85 -16.60
CA PRO A 38 14.65 4.01 -17.85
C PRO A 38 14.33 2.97 -18.93
N LEU A 39 14.00 1.74 -18.55
CA LEU A 39 13.62 0.68 -19.47
C LEU A 39 12.27 0.94 -20.14
N HIS A 40 11.47 1.84 -19.56
CA HIS A 40 10.11 2.17 -20.01
C HIS A 40 9.95 3.64 -20.42
N GLY A 41 11.03 4.24 -21.01
CA GLY A 41 10.96 5.55 -21.67
C GLY A 41 11.02 6.77 -20.76
N VAL A 42 11.41 6.60 -19.49
CA VAL A 42 11.54 7.71 -18.54
C VAL A 42 13.02 7.94 -18.22
N SER A 43 13.53 9.13 -18.49
CA SER A 43 14.85 9.53 -18.03
C SER A 43 14.82 9.83 -16.53
N VAL A 44 15.80 9.32 -15.80
CA VAL A 44 15.89 9.43 -14.34
C VAL A 44 17.27 9.94 -13.95
N LYS A 45 17.30 10.99 -13.10
CA LYS A 45 18.53 11.51 -12.49
C LYS A 45 18.40 11.49 -10.98
N SER A 46 19.26 10.73 -10.32
CA SER A 46 19.33 10.61 -8.85
C SER A 46 20.65 9.94 -8.46
N GLU A 47 21.12 10.23 -7.27
CA GLU A 47 22.28 9.59 -6.63
C GLU A 47 21.85 8.45 -5.66
N GLY A 48 20.65 7.84 -5.90
CA GLY A 48 20.13 6.73 -5.10
C GLY A 48 18.91 7.09 -4.25
N GLY A 49 18.64 8.37 -4.05
CA GLY A 49 17.52 8.88 -3.27
C GLY A 49 16.98 10.21 -3.80
N LEU A 50 16.66 11.14 -2.91
CA LEU A 50 16.28 12.49 -3.31
C LEU A 50 17.50 13.44 -3.24
N PRO A 51 17.58 14.46 -4.13
CA PRO A 51 16.60 14.79 -5.15
C PRO A 51 16.54 13.74 -6.27
N LEU A 52 15.34 13.50 -6.78
CA LEU A 52 15.08 12.66 -7.94
C LEU A 52 14.46 13.52 -9.04
N GLU A 53 15.04 13.53 -10.23
CA GLU A 53 14.43 14.16 -11.40
C GLU A 53 13.99 13.09 -12.39
N ILE A 54 12.79 13.22 -12.89
CA ILE A 54 12.25 12.37 -13.96
C ILE A 54 11.78 13.23 -15.12
N SER A 55 11.95 12.71 -16.35
CA SER A 55 11.40 13.29 -17.57
C SER A 55 11.11 12.21 -18.60
N GLY A 56 10.23 12.49 -19.55
CA GLY A 56 9.74 11.51 -20.50
C GLY A 56 8.35 10.99 -20.14
N LYS A 57 7.88 9.97 -20.87
CA LYS A 57 6.56 9.39 -20.65
C LYS A 57 6.68 7.89 -20.48
N LEU A 58 6.10 7.38 -19.40
CA LEU A 58 6.06 5.96 -19.09
C LEU A 58 5.37 5.19 -20.22
N GLN A 59 5.99 4.11 -20.64
CA GLN A 59 5.48 3.23 -21.72
C GLN A 59 4.90 1.96 -21.11
N SER A 60 3.86 1.42 -21.76
CA SER A 60 3.32 0.08 -21.43
C SER A 60 4.33 -1.02 -21.73
N GLY A 61 4.20 -2.15 -21.06
CA GLY A 61 5.09 -3.29 -21.27
C GLY A 61 5.16 -4.21 -20.05
N ILE A 62 6.23 -5.01 -19.97
CA ILE A 62 6.46 -5.96 -18.89
C ILE A 62 7.37 -5.31 -17.85
N TYR A 63 6.89 -5.22 -16.63
CA TYR A 63 7.58 -4.67 -15.47
C TYR A 63 7.98 -5.80 -14.53
N GLU A 64 9.21 -6.27 -14.64
CA GLU A 64 9.76 -7.28 -13.73
C GLU A 64 10.23 -6.60 -12.44
N ILE A 65 9.64 -6.99 -11.30
CA ILE A 65 9.90 -6.35 -10.01
C ILE A 65 10.02 -7.39 -8.90
N ARG A 66 10.90 -7.13 -7.96
CA ARG A 66 11.02 -7.96 -6.75
C ARG A 66 9.87 -7.68 -5.78
N GLY A 67 9.25 -8.75 -5.28
CA GLY A 67 8.15 -8.68 -4.30
C GLY A 67 8.63 -8.52 -2.85
N ASP A 68 9.88 -8.87 -2.58
CA ASP A 68 10.48 -8.91 -1.22
C ASP A 68 11.10 -7.58 -0.77
N ILE A 69 11.14 -6.55 -1.64
CA ILE A 69 11.71 -5.24 -1.27
C ILE A 69 10.66 -4.34 -0.63
N SER A 70 9.54 -4.09 -1.33
CA SER A 70 8.42 -3.30 -0.82
C SER A 70 7.23 -3.34 -1.77
N SER A 71 6.06 -3.68 -1.27
CA SER A 71 4.78 -3.61 -1.99
C SER A 71 4.44 -2.21 -2.53
N GLN A 72 5.04 -1.14 -1.98
CA GLN A 72 4.79 0.24 -2.42
C GLN A 72 5.21 0.50 -3.87
N TYR A 73 6.21 -0.22 -4.39
CA TYR A 73 6.60 -0.10 -5.79
C TYR A 73 5.53 -0.69 -6.71
N ILE A 74 4.97 -1.84 -6.32
CA ILE A 74 3.87 -2.50 -7.04
C ILE A 74 2.64 -1.62 -7.02
N THR A 75 2.26 -1.10 -5.85
CA THR A 75 1.14 -0.15 -5.71
C THR A 75 1.31 1.07 -6.62
N GLY A 76 2.49 1.67 -6.65
CA GLY A 76 2.76 2.83 -7.51
C GLY A 76 2.58 2.51 -9.00
N LEU A 77 3.05 1.35 -9.46
CA LEU A 77 2.83 0.89 -10.83
C LEU A 77 1.34 0.62 -11.10
N LEU A 78 0.64 -0.07 -10.21
CA LEU A 78 -0.80 -0.34 -10.34
C LEU A 78 -1.63 0.96 -10.46
N LEU A 79 -1.22 2.04 -9.79
CA LEU A 79 -1.85 3.35 -9.92
C LEU A 79 -1.54 4.05 -11.26
N ALA A 80 -0.40 3.78 -11.87
CA ALA A 80 0.08 4.48 -13.05
C ALA A 80 -0.24 3.77 -14.37
N LEU A 81 -0.13 2.44 -14.43
CA LEU A 81 -0.21 1.66 -15.66
C LEU A 81 -1.59 1.69 -16.34
N PRO A 82 -2.72 1.77 -15.63
CA PRO A 82 -4.04 1.76 -16.27
C PRO A 82 -4.26 2.87 -17.30
N VAL A 83 -3.64 4.05 -17.12
CA VAL A 83 -3.83 5.21 -18.00
C VAL A 83 -2.89 5.22 -19.22
N LEU A 84 -2.02 4.23 -19.36
CA LEU A 84 -1.12 4.11 -20.50
C LEU A 84 -1.86 3.63 -21.77
N ASN A 85 -1.31 3.93 -22.93
CA ASN A 85 -1.94 3.60 -24.21
C ASN A 85 -1.93 2.10 -24.57
N GLY A 86 -1.25 1.26 -23.82
CA GLY A 86 -1.17 -0.19 -24.08
C GLY A 86 -1.27 -0.97 -22.79
N ASN A 87 -1.48 -2.27 -22.93
CA ASN A 87 -1.52 -3.18 -21.80
C ASN A 87 -0.15 -3.34 -21.16
N SER A 88 -0.15 -3.57 -19.86
CA SER A 88 1.07 -3.81 -19.09
C SER A 88 0.94 -5.06 -18.23
N GLU A 89 2.07 -5.63 -17.88
CA GLU A 89 2.16 -6.77 -16.97
C GLU A 89 3.18 -6.47 -15.88
N ILE A 90 2.81 -6.63 -14.64
CA ILE A 90 3.73 -6.59 -13.50
C ILE A 90 4.07 -8.04 -13.16
N ARG A 91 5.32 -8.44 -13.41
CA ARG A 91 5.86 -9.76 -13.02
C ARG A 91 6.63 -9.66 -11.73
N ILE A 92 6.18 -10.39 -10.73
CA ILE A 92 6.81 -10.45 -9.41
C ILE A 92 7.79 -11.61 -9.42
N THR A 93 9.08 -11.31 -9.22
CA THR A 93 10.18 -12.28 -9.42
C THR A 93 10.60 -12.99 -8.13
N THR A 94 10.13 -12.53 -6.98
CA THR A 94 10.38 -13.15 -5.66
C THR A 94 9.07 -13.24 -4.89
N GLU A 95 9.05 -13.89 -3.73
CA GLU A 95 7.87 -13.93 -2.88
C GLU A 95 7.37 -12.51 -2.55
N LEU A 96 6.07 -12.28 -2.71
CA LEU A 96 5.46 -10.99 -2.42
C LEU A 96 5.23 -10.82 -0.92
N GLN A 97 5.97 -9.91 -0.33
CA GLN A 97 5.73 -9.46 1.04
C GLN A 97 4.63 -8.40 1.07
N SER A 98 3.91 -8.34 2.19
CA SER A 98 2.85 -7.33 2.41
C SER A 98 1.75 -7.38 1.33
N GLN A 99 1.30 -8.57 0.96
CA GLN A 99 0.23 -8.81 -0.02
C GLN A 99 -1.04 -8.00 0.31
N SER A 100 -1.39 -7.85 1.60
CA SER A 100 -2.58 -7.11 2.04
C SER A 100 -2.64 -5.66 1.54
N TYR A 101 -1.49 -4.97 1.44
CA TYR A 101 -1.43 -3.61 0.91
C TYR A 101 -1.67 -3.54 -0.60
N VAL A 102 -1.24 -4.58 -1.33
CA VAL A 102 -1.55 -4.69 -2.76
C VAL A 102 -3.03 -5.01 -2.96
N ASP A 103 -3.59 -5.92 -2.16
CA ASP A 103 -5.01 -6.26 -2.22
C ASP A 103 -5.90 -5.05 -1.89
N MET A 104 -5.50 -4.22 -0.91
CA MET A 104 -6.15 -2.94 -0.61
C MET A 104 -6.10 -2.00 -1.84
N THR A 105 -4.94 -1.90 -2.49
CA THR A 105 -4.78 -1.11 -3.72
C THR A 105 -5.72 -1.59 -4.82
N LEU A 106 -5.81 -2.89 -5.06
CA LEU A 106 -6.69 -3.49 -6.07
C LEU A 106 -8.17 -3.20 -5.78
N ARG A 107 -8.60 -3.27 -4.51
CA ARG A 107 -9.97 -2.91 -4.11
C ARG A 107 -10.27 -1.44 -4.40
N VAL A 108 -9.35 -0.54 -4.06
CA VAL A 108 -9.51 0.89 -4.33
C VAL A 108 -9.56 1.15 -5.84
N LEU A 109 -8.69 0.54 -6.63
CA LEU A 109 -8.71 0.66 -8.09
C LEU A 109 -10.04 0.22 -8.69
N ALA A 110 -10.57 -0.94 -8.24
CA ALA A 110 -11.89 -1.43 -8.66
C ALA A 110 -13.02 -0.46 -8.30
N LEU A 111 -12.98 0.18 -7.13
CA LEU A 111 -13.95 1.21 -6.74
C LEU A 111 -13.93 2.42 -7.69
N TYR A 112 -12.78 2.75 -8.27
CA TYR A 112 -12.64 3.83 -9.25
C TYR A 112 -12.79 3.37 -10.71
N GLY A 113 -13.32 2.16 -10.95
CA GLY A 113 -13.61 1.62 -12.27
C GLY A 113 -12.39 1.07 -13.03
N ILE A 114 -11.27 0.84 -12.32
CA ILE A 114 -10.05 0.29 -12.91
C ILE A 114 -10.02 -1.23 -12.79
N GLU A 115 -9.83 -1.89 -13.91
CA GLU A 115 -9.66 -3.32 -14.00
C GLU A 115 -8.17 -3.70 -13.89
N VAL A 116 -7.87 -4.65 -13.00
CA VAL A 116 -6.58 -5.33 -12.90
C VAL A 116 -6.85 -6.82 -12.74
N ARG A 117 -6.15 -7.66 -13.48
CA ARG A 117 -6.28 -9.12 -13.42
C ARG A 117 -5.07 -9.73 -12.72
N LYS A 118 -5.31 -10.57 -11.73
CA LYS A 118 -4.25 -11.35 -11.11
C LYS A 118 -3.81 -12.47 -12.07
N THR A 119 -2.51 -12.70 -12.16
CA THR A 119 -1.89 -13.79 -12.93
C THR A 119 -1.08 -14.68 -12.00
N ASP A 120 -0.53 -15.79 -12.48
CA ASP A 120 0.28 -16.72 -11.67
C ASP A 120 1.56 -16.05 -11.13
N CYS A 121 2.09 -15.04 -11.82
CA CYS A 121 3.33 -14.37 -11.44
C CYS A 121 3.17 -12.87 -11.14
N GLY A 122 1.94 -12.37 -10.96
CA GLY A 122 1.72 -10.96 -10.66
C GLY A 122 0.39 -10.40 -11.15
N TYR A 123 0.41 -9.34 -11.99
CA TYR A 123 -0.78 -8.60 -12.36
C TYR A 123 -0.75 -8.18 -13.82
N PHE A 124 -1.83 -8.45 -14.54
CA PHE A 124 -2.09 -7.90 -15.86
C PHE A 124 -2.95 -6.64 -15.73
N VAL A 125 -2.51 -5.55 -16.36
CA VAL A 125 -3.15 -4.24 -16.30
C VAL A 125 -3.53 -3.81 -17.71
N PRO A 126 -4.83 -3.89 -18.10
CA PRO A 126 -5.29 -3.32 -19.36
C PRO A 126 -4.98 -1.83 -19.41
N GLY A 127 -4.57 -1.32 -20.56
CA GLY A 127 -4.32 0.10 -20.77
C GLY A 127 -5.56 0.87 -21.21
N ASN A 128 -5.39 2.16 -21.50
CA ASN A 128 -6.45 3.09 -21.94
C ASN A 128 -7.64 3.22 -21.00
N GLN A 129 -7.44 2.90 -19.71
CA GLN A 129 -8.47 3.02 -18.69
C GLN A 129 -8.56 4.47 -18.18
N LYS A 130 -9.71 4.82 -17.61
CA LYS A 130 -9.97 6.12 -17.00
C LYS A 130 -10.53 5.92 -15.60
N TYR A 131 -9.97 6.64 -14.65
CA TYR A 131 -10.49 6.68 -13.29
C TYR A 131 -11.86 7.38 -13.26
N GLU A 132 -12.85 6.72 -12.69
CA GLU A 132 -14.18 7.31 -12.47
C GLU A 132 -14.15 8.23 -11.24
N LYS A 133 -14.86 9.36 -11.33
CA LYS A 133 -15.08 10.22 -10.16
C LYS A 133 -16.07 9.57 -9.22
N LYS A 134 -15.68 9.38 -7.96
CA LYS A 134 -16.57 8.85 -6.91
C LYS A 134 -16.36 9.59 -5.60
N ASN A 135 -17.45 9.76 -4.86
CA ASN A 135 -17.40 10.22 -3.49
C ASN A 135 -17.26 8.98 -2.59
N LEU A 136 -16.14 8.88 -1.92
CA LEU A 136 -15.87 7.79 -0.99
C LEU A 136 -15.51 8.37 0.38
N THR A 137 -15.94 7.70 1.43
CA THR A 137 -15.42 7.93 2.78
C THR A 137 -14.24 6.98 2.98
N VAL A 138 -13.10 7.54 3.34
CA VAL A 138 -11.92 6.73 3.67
C VAL A 138 -12.19 6.02 4.99
N GLU A 139 -12.00 4.70 5.01
CA GLU A 139 -12.10 3.91 6.23
C GLU A 139 -11.03 4.27 7.26
N GLY A 140 -11.28 3.95 8.53
CA GLY A 140 -10.30 4.13 9.59
C GLY A 140 -9.06 3.26 9.40
N ASP A 141 -7.94 3.75 9.90
CA ASP A 141 -6.64 3.08 9.82
C ASP A 141 -6.48 2.11 11.01
N TRP A 142 -6.45 0.81 10.70
CA TRP A 142 -6.30 -0.23 11.71
C TRP A 142 -4.94 -0.22 12.39
N SER A 143 -3.87 0.23 11.72
CA SER A 143 -2.55 0.36 12.34
C SER A 143 -2.54 1.47 13.39
N GLN A 144 -3.22 2.59 13.14
CA GLN A 144 -3.42 3.64 14.14
C GLN A 144 -4.36 3.19 15.26
N ALA A 145 -5.40 2.45 14.94
CA ALA A 145 -6.33 1.89 15.92
C ALA A 145 -5.61 0.99 16.95
N ALA A 146 -4.61 0.23 16.52
CA ALA A 146 -3.84 -0.67 17.37
C ALA A 146 -3.22 0.04 18.59
N PHE A 147 -2.74 1.28 18.43
CA PHE A 147 -2.18 2.05 19.56
C PHE A 147 -3.23 2.35 20.64
N PHE A 148 -4.43 2.76 20.22
CA PHE A 148 -5.53 3.07 21.15
C PHE A 148 -6.09 1.80 21.79
N MET A 149 -6.19 0.69 21.03
CA MET A 149 -6.60 -0.59 21.57
C MET A 149 -5.61 -1.11 22.60
N SER A 150 -4.31 -0.99 22.35
CA SER A 150 -3.25 -1.37 23.31
C SER A 150 -3.35 -0.54 24.61
N ALA A 151 -3.52 0.78 24.49
CA ALA A 151 -3.71 1.65 25.65
C ALA A 151 -4.97 1.27 26.44
N ALA A 152 -6.09 0.96 25.77
CA ALA A 152 -7.34 0.54 26.41
C ALA A 152 -7.17 -0.82 27.12
N ALA A 153 -6.49 -1.77 26.52
CA ALA A 153 -6.24 -3.09 27.10
C ALA A 153 -5.44 -3.00 28.41
N ILE A 154 -4.49 -2.07 28.49
CA ILE A 154 -3.66 -1.86 29.70
C ILE A 154 -4.43 -1.19 30.82
N GLY A 155 -5.24 -0.17 30.53
CA GLY A 155 -5.80 0.67 31.59
C GLY A 155 -7.09 1.40 31.29
N GLY A 156 -7.85 1.05 30.24
CA GLY A 156 -8.99 1.85 29.83
C GLY A 156 -10.19 1.08 29.27
N ASP A 157 -11.08 1.85 28.67
CA ASP A 157 -12.25 1.41 27.91
C ASP A 157 -12.45 2.41 26.78
N VAL A 158 -12.15 2.02 25.55
CA VAL A 158 -12.16 2.90 24.37
C VAL A 158 -13.00 2.30 23.27
N THR A 159 -13.86 3.10 22.66
CA THR A 159 -14.58 2.75 21.45
C THR A 159 -14.04 3.59 20.28
N LEU A 160 -13.51 2.93 19.26
CA LEU A 160 -13.01 3.52 18.02
C LEU A 160 -14.09 3.40 16.96
N GLN A 161 -14.36 4.49 16.25
CA GLN A 161 -15.36 4.58 15.20
C GLN A 161 -14.69 4.63 13.81
N GLY A 162 -15.42 4.23 12.77
CA GLY A 162 -14.94 4.28 11.38
C GLY A 162 -14.05 3.11 10.98
N LEU A 163 -14.01 2.04 11.79
CA LEU A 163 -13.22 0.83 11.53
C LEU A 163 -14.12 -0.27 10.96
N ASP A 164 -13.93 -0.59 9.69
CA ASP A 164 -14.59 -1.71 9.03
C ASP A 164 -13.81 -3.01 9.23
N TYR A 165 -14.38 -3.99 9.92
CA TYR A 165 -13.73 -5.30 10.11
C TYR A 165 -13.70 -6.14 8.83
N ALA A 166 -14.53 -5.83 7.81
CA ALA A 166 -14.46 -6.43 6.48
C ALA A 166 -13.34 -5.81 5.59
N SER A 167 -12.63 -4.79 6.10
CA SER A 167 -11.50 -4.14 5.41
C SER A 167 -10.45 -5.14 4.93
N ALA A 168 -9.75 -4.79 3.85
CA ALA A 168 -8.56 -5.51 3.37
C ALA A 168 -7.28 -5.19 4.16
N GLN A 169 -7.33 -4.23 5.11
CA GLN A 169 -6.18 -3.89 5.94
C GLN A 169 -5.76 -5.10 6.78
N GLY A 170 -4.51 -5.57 6.61
CA GLY A 170 -3.96 -6.70 7.37
C GLY A 170 -3.90 -6.43 8.87
N ASP A 171 -3.68 -5.17 9.23
CA ASP A 171 -3.53 -4.70 10.61
C ASP A 171 -4.80 -4.90 11.48
N LYS A 172 -5.96 -5.17 10.88
CA LYS A 172 -7.18 -5.58 11.63
C LYS A 172 -6.96 -6.85 12.46
N ALA A 173 -5.94 -7.65 12.16
CA ALA A 173 -5.53 -8.80 12.95
C ALA A 173 -5.20 -8.42 14.41
N VAL A 174 -4.94 -7.15 14.70
CA VAL A 174 -4.78 -6.62 16.07
C VAL A 174 -5.95 -6.99 16.98
N VAL A 175 -7.16 -7.11 16.44
CA VAL A 175 -8.36 -7.54 17.20
C VAL A 175 -8.14 -8.92 17.82
N ASP A 176 -7.67 -9.86 17.01
CA ASP A 176 -7.47 -11.24 17.47
C ASP A 176 -6.24 -11.33 18.38
N VAL A 177 -5.21 -10.55 18.10
CA VAL A 177 -4.04 -10.42 18.96
C VAL A 177 -4.44 -9.91 20.35
N MET A 178 -5.23 -8.84 20.44
CA MET A 178 -5.68 -8.29 21.72
C MET A 178 -6.56 -9.27 22.49
N ARG A 179 -7.42 -10.02 21.81
CA ARG A 179 -8.21 -11.09 22.43
C ARG A 179 -7.34 -12.20 23.01
N GLN A 180 -6.32 -12.64 22.28
CA GLN A 180 -5.37 -13.64 22.76
C GLN A 180 -4.58 -13.14 23.98
N PHE A 181 -4.23 -11.85 24.04
CA PHE A 181 -3.65 -11.23 25.23
C PHE A 181 -4.62 -11.18 26.42
N GLY A 182 -5.91 -11.45 26.21
CA GLY A 182 -6.94 -11.46 27.25
C GLY A 182 -7.69 -10.13 27.40
N ALA A 183 -7.53 -9.18 26.49
CA ALA A 183 -8.35 -7.97 26.46
C ALA A 183 -9.78 -8.27 26.00
N ASP A 184 -10.78 -7.54 26.51
CA ASP A 184 -12.13 -7.61 26.02
C ASP A 184 -12.27 -6.75 24.75
N VAL A 185 -12.45 -7.41 23.60
CA VAL A 185 -12.59 -6.72 22.31
C VAL A 185 -13.91 -7.07 21.65
N PHE A 186 -14.74 -6.04 21.43
CA PHE A 186 -16.05 -6.12 20.80
C PHE A 186 -16.00 -5.43 19.44
N VAL A 187 -16.35 -6.15 18.38
CA VAL A 187 -16.41 -5.65 17.00
C VAL A 187 -17.89 -5.34 16.68
N GLY A 188 -18.16 -4.08 16.33
CA GLY A 188 -19.44 -3.64 15.79
C GLY A 188 -19.38 -3.50 14.26
N GLU A 189 -20.45 -3.00 13.66
CA GLU A 189 -20.57 -2.84 12.20
C GLU A 189 -19.51 -1.88 11.62
N ASN A 190 -19.24 -0.77 12.31
CA ASN A 190 -18.27 0.25 11.91
C ASN A 190 -17.48 0.77 13.12
N SER A 191 -17.23 -0.09 14.09
CA SER A 191 -16.57 0.30 15.33
C SER A 191 -15.90 -0.89 16.02
N VAL A 192 -14.91 -0.59 16.85
CA VAL A 192 -14.29 -1.55 17.76
C VAL A 192 -14.18 -0.95 19.13
N ARG A 193 -14.65 -1.68 20.14
CA ARG A 193 -14.43 -1.33 21.55
C ARG A 193 -13.42 -2.28 22.16
N CYS A 194 -12.39 -1.72 22.78
CA CYS A 194 -11.40 -2.46 23.55
C CYS A 194 -11.45 -2.01 25.00
N LYS A 195 -11.48 -2.98 25.91
CA LYS A 195 -11.55 -2.72 27.36
C LYS A 195 -10.52 -3.54 28.08
N LYS A 196 -9.99 -2.94 29.17
CA LYS A 196 -9.11 -3.62 30.11
C LYS A 196 -9.75 -4.89 30.65
N ASN A 197 -9.00 -5.96 30.65
CA ASN A 197 -9.28 -7.20 31.34
C ASN A 197 -7.96 -7.79 31.85
N ARG A 198 -7.98 -9.02 32.38
CA ARG A 198 -6.76 -9.70 32.84
C ARG A 198 -5.92 -10.12 31.67
N LEU A 199 -4.83 -9.38 31.41
CA LEU A 199 -3.88 -9.70 30.35
C LEU A 199 -3.00 -10.88 30.74
N CYS A 200 -2.60 -11.68 29.75
CA CYS A 200 -1.64 -12.78 29.86
C CYS A 200 -0.59 -12.66 28.75
N GLY A 201 0.59 -13.23 28.98
CA GLY A 201 1.61 -13.37 27.94
C GLY A 201 1.18 -14.43 26.93
N ILE A 202 1.52 -14.20 25.66
CA ILE A 202 1.27 -15.11 24.56
C ILE A 202 2.52 -15.24 23.68
N ASP A 203 2.66 -16.36 23.02
CA ASP A 203 3.60 -16.53 21.91
C ASP A 203 2.83 -16.21 20.61
N ILE A 204 3.34 -15.26 19.85
CA ILE A 204 2.69 -14.81 18.63
C ILE A 204 3.70 -14.50 17.53
N ASP A 205 3.38 -14.91 16.32
CA ASP A 205 4.08 -14.50 15.12
C ASP A 205 3.48 -13.18 14.61
N LEU A 206 4.24 -12.11 14.67
CA LEU A 206 3.86 -10.78 14.20
C LEU A 206 4.23 -10.54 12.73
N SER A 207 4.78 -11.52 12.02
CA SER A 207 5.14 -11.37 10.60
C SER A 207 3.92 -11.10 9.70
N LEU A 208 2.72 -11.47 10.14
CA LEU A 208 1.45 -11.18 9.44
C LEU A 208 0.95 -9.76 9.66
N ILE A 209 1.46 -9.08 10.68
CA ILE A 209 1.11 -7.70 11.03
C ILE A 209 2.33 -6.85 10.71
N HIS A 210 2.30 -6.17 9.58
CA HIS A 210 3.36 -5.24 9.22
C HIS A 210 3.16 -3.93 9.97
N ILE A 211 3.71 -3.86 11.16
CA ILE A 211 3.82 -2.61 11.90
C ILE A 211 5.06 -1.85 11.43
#